data_930b700676e1a473418ea8b8c8f74a47
#
_entry.id   930b700676e1a473418ea8b8c8f74a47
#
_cell.length_a   1.000
_cell.length_b   1.000
_cell.length_c   1.000
_cell.angle_alpha   90.00
_cell.angle_beta   90.00
_cell.angle_gamma   90.00
#
_symmetry.space_group_name_H-M   'P 1'
#
loop_
_entity.id
_entity.type
_entity.pdbx_description
1 polymer ?
#
loop_
_entity_poly.entity_id
_entity_poly.type
_entity_poly.pdbx_seq_one_letter_code
_entity_poly.pdbx_strand_id
1 'polypeptide(L)'
;RHAVLKQLNDVDTKSKLAACSSKKPEECEIYIVEGNSAGGTVKEARNRKTQAVLPLRGKILNVEKATLEKILVNNEIKTMIASFGCGIGDEFDLAKLRYGKIIILTDADVDGAHISTLLLTFFYRFMPELITAGKVFRGLPPLYRVEYDNPEKGKKGKKFEYIFNDFELEKFRKNSGH
;
A
#
# COMPACT_ATOMS: atom_id res chain seq x y z
N ARG A 1 12.36 -10.20 24.45
CA ARG A 1 11.36 -10.82 23.55
C ARG A 1 9.93 -10.37 23.87
N HIS A 2 9.46 -10.46 25.11
CA HIS A 2 8.09 -10.05 25.50
C HIS A 2 7.82 -8.53 25.41
N ALA A 3 8.85 -7.68 25.52
CA ALA A 3 8.70 -6.22 25.53
C ALA A 3 8.21 -5.65 24.17
N VAL A 4 8.64 -6.24 23.05
CA VAL A 4 8.26 -5.79 21.70
C VAL A 4 6.79 -6.08 21.41
N LEU A 5 6.33 -7.29 21.70
CA LEU A 5 4.91 -7.66 21.55
C LEU A 5 4.01 -6.80 22.43
N LYS A 6 4.42 -6.52 23.67
CA LYS A 6 3.66 -5.66 24.58
C LYS A 6 3.51 -4.24 24.02
N GLN A 7 4.59 -3.66 23.47
CA GLN A 7 4.54 -2.34 22.84
C GLN A 7 3.63 -2.29 21.61
N LEU A 8 3.51 -3.40 20.87
CA LEU A 8 2.63 -3.47 19.69
C LEU A 8 1.16 -3.66 20.07
N ASN A 9 0.88 -4.35 21.17
CA ASN A 9 -0.48 -4.57 21.67
C ASN A 9 -1.14 -3.29 22.20
N ASP A 10 -0.34 -2.35 22.69
CA ASP A 10 -0.81 -1.07 23.24
C ASP A 10 -1.01 0.02 22.17
N VAL A 11 -0.75 -0.30 20.89
CA VAL A 11 -0.90 0.68 19.79
C VAL A 11 -2.38 0.89 19.46
N ASP A 12 -2.83 2.13 19.55
CA ASP A 12 -4.15 2.52 19.05
C ASP A 12 -4.16 2.56 17.51
N THR A 13 -4.58 1.46 16.91
CA THR A 13 -4.74 1.36 15.46
C THR A 13 -6.01 2.06 14.96
N LYS A 14 -7.01 2.23 15.83
CA LYS A 14 -8.34 2.74 15.43
C LYS A 14 -8.33 4.18 14.96
N SER A 15 -7.39 4.98 15.45
CA SER A 15 -7.27 6.38 15.06
C SER A 15 -6.74 6.58 13.63
N LYS A 16 -5.99 5.62 13.09
CA LYS A 16 -5.32 5.72 11.79
C LYS A 16 -5.81 4.71 10.75
N LEU A 17 -6.08 3.48 11.18
CA LEU A 17 -6.51 2.41 10.28
C LEU A 17 -8.01 2.51 9.99
N ALA A 18 -8.36 2.69 8.72
CA ALA A 18 -9.73 2.44 8.26
C ALA A 18 -9.90 0.94 8.00
N ALA A 19 -10.30 0.20 9.02
CA ALA A 19 -10.44 -1.25 8.95
C ALA A 19 -11.55 -1.69 8.00
N CYS A 20 -11.45 -2.92 7.46
CA CYS A 20 -12.53 -3.59 6.76
C CYS A 20 -13.36 -4.46 7.72
N SER A 21 -14.58 -4.79 7.32
CA SER A 21 -15.49 -5.55 8.19
C SER A 21 -15.32 -7.07 8.13
N SER A 22 -14.82 -7.61 7.02
CA SER A 22 -14.53 -9.04 6.91
C SER A 22 -13.41 -9.47 7.88
N LYS A 23 -13.56 -10.68 8.41
CA LYS A 23 -12.58 -11.32 9.29
C LYS A 23 -11.84 -12.47 8.60
N LYS A 24 -12.09 -12.67 7.30
CA LYS A 24 -11.42 -13.69 6.50
C LYS A 24 -10.20 -13.08 5.82
N PRO A 25 -8.96 -13.41 6.25
CA PRO A 25 -7.76 -12.78 5.73
C PRO A 25 -7.60 -12.92 4.21
N GLU A 26 -7.99 -14.05 3.66
CA GLU A 26 -7.89 -14.35 2.23
C GLU A 26 -8.72 -13.43 1.34
N GLU A 27 -9.79 -12.81 1.89
CA GLU A 27 -10.64 -11.85 1.17
C GLU A 27 -10.16 -10.41 1.37
N CYS A 28 -9.33 -10.16 2.38
CA CYS A 28 -8.99 -8.81 2.83
C CYS A 28 -7.71 -8.30 2.15
N GLU A 29 -7.74 -7.01 1.84
CA GLU A 29 -6.59 -6.26 1.33
C GLU A 29 -6.36 -5.03 2.20
N ILE A 30 -5.10 -4.68 2.45
CA ILE A 30 -4.75 -3.42 3.09
C ILE A 30 -3.98 -2.53 2.12
N TYR A 31 -4.45 -1.30 1.96
CA TYR A 31 -3.81 -0.25 1.17
C TYR A 31 -2.99 0.65 2.08
N ILE A 32 -1.68 0.68 1.87
CA ILE A 32 -0.79 1.64 2.52
C ILE A 32 -0.65 2.82 1.59
N VAL A 33 -1.10 3.99 2.01
CA VAL A 33 -1.14 5.19 1.19
C VAL A 33 -0.32 6.31 1.81
N GLU A 34 0.22 7.18 0.97
CA GLU A 34 0.99 8.35 1.40
C GLU A 34 0.04 9.50 1.76
N GLY A 35 0.12 9.91 3.02
CA GLY A 35 -0.58 11.09 3.51
C GLY A 35 -2.09 10.97 3.67
N ASN A 36 -2.70 12.03 4.20
CA ASN A 36 -4.13 12.03 4.50
C ASN A 36 -5.02 12.29 3.29
N SER A 37 -4.56 13.07 2.32
CA SER A 37 -5.36 13.42 1.13
C SER A 37 -5.61 12.18 0.27
N ALA A 38 -4.56 11.43 -0.08
CA ALA A 38 -4.69 10.16 -0.77
C ALA A 38 -5.44 9.13 0.08
N GLY A 39 -5.18 9.10 1.39
CA GLY A 39 -5.89 8.26 2.35
C GLY A 39 -7.39 8.53 2.37
N GLY A 40 -7.83 9.78 2.30
CA GLY A 40 -9.24 10.17 2.20
C GLY A 40 -9.91 9.64 0.94
N THR A 41 -9.30 9.88 -0.23
CA THR A 41 -9.82 9.45 -1.52
C THR A 41 -9.94 7.93 -1.61
N VAL A 42 -8.91 7.18 -1.23
CA VAL A 42 -8.93 5.71 -1.23
C VAL A 42 -9.95 5.17 -0.24
N LYS A 43 -10.07 5.81 0.92
CA LYS A 43 -11.04 5.45 1.97
C LYS A 43 -12.49 5.60 1.49
N GLU A 44 -12.79 6.60 0.69
CA GLU A 44 -14.11 6.80 0.09
C GLU A 44 -14.41 5.79 -1.02
N ALA A 45 -13.42 5.50 -1.87
CA ALA A 45 -13.56 4.64 -3.04
C ALA A 45 -13.53 3.13 -2.71
N ARG A 46 -13.02 2.74 -1.54
CA ARG A 46 -12.78 1.34 -1.17
C ARG A 46 -14.06 0.52 -1.00
N ASN A 47 -13.94 -0.78 -1.15
CA ASN A 47 -14.93 -1.73 -0.64
C ASN A 47 -14.72 -1.91 0.87
N ARG A 48 -15.63 -1.36 1.67
CA ARG A 48 -15.55 -1.39 3.15
C ARG A 48 -15.59 -2.79 3.75
N LYS A 49 -16.09 -3.77 3.01
CA LYS A 49 -16.13 -5.15 3.46
C LYS A 49 -14.75 -5.80 3.47
N THR A 50 -13.97 -5.62 2.40
CA THR A 50 -12.73 -6.38 2.16
C THR A 50 -11.49 -5.52 2.08
N GLN A 51 -11.59 -4.19 1.98
CA GLN A 51 -10.46 -3.30 1.80
C GLN A 51 -10.28 -2.37 2.98
N ALA A 52 -9.10 -2.45 3.62
CA ALA A 52 -8.65 -1.54 4.66
C ALA A 52 -7.69 -0.50 4.09
N VAL A 53 -7.61 0.67 4.70
CA VAL A 53 -6.71 1.75 4.30
C VAL A 53 -5.93 2.25 5.50
N LEU A 54 -4.60 2.29 5.37
CA LEU A 54 -3.68 2.84 6.35
C LEU A 54 -2.88 3.98 5.71
N PRO A 55 -3.21 5.23 6.03
CA PRO A 55 -2.39 6.37 5.60
C PRO A 55 -1.12 6.45 6.47
N LEU A 56 0.04 6.58 5.83
CA LEU A 56 1.31 6.86 6.47
C LEU A 56 1.62 8.35 6.34
N ARG A 57 1.94 8.99 7.45
CA ARG A 57 2.26 10.41 7.53
C ARG A 57 3.75 10.64 7.76
N GLY A 58 4.26 11.71 7.17
CA GLY A 58 5.62 12.18 7.40
C GLY A 58 6.71 11.30 6.77
N LYS A 59 7.94 11.66 7.06
CA LYS A 59 9.09 10.90 6.59
C LYS A 59 9.19 9.58 7.35
N ILE A 60 9.04 8.48 6.62
CA ILE A 60 9.36 7.16 7.16
C ILE A 60 10.86 7.14 7.46
N LEU A 61 11.21 6.68 8.66
CA LEU A 61 12.59 6.55 9.07
C LEU A 61 13.37 5.71 8.05
N ASN A 62 14.61 6.10 7.75
CA ASN A 62 15.48 5.23 6.96
C ASN A 62 15.76 3.93 7.73
N VAL A 63 15.02 2.89 7.37
CA VAL A 63 15.03 1.59 8.04
C VAL A 63 16.18 0.69 7.63
N GLU A 64 17.00 1.13 6.66
CA GLU A 64 18.11 0.31 6.15
C GLU A 64 19.18 0.07 7.22
N LYS A 65 19.49 1.09 8.03
CA LYS A 65 20.52 1.03 9.08
C LYS A 65 19.99 1.16 10.49
N ALA A 66 18.69 1.32 10.67
CA ALA A 66 18.09 1.50 11.98
C ALA A 66 17.97 0.18 12.73
N THR A 67 18.20 0.20 14.04
CA THR A 67 17.92 -0.95 14.92
C THR A 67 16.40 -1.12 15.10
N LEU A 68 15.97 -2.32 15.45
CA LEU A 68 14.56 -2.62 15.72
C LEU A 68 13.97 -1.67 16.77
N GLU A 69 14.73 -1.34 17.81
CA GLU A 69 14.34 -0.41 18.87
C GLU A 69 14.05 0.99 18.31
N LYS A 70 14.91 1.51 17.42
CA LYS A 70 14.70 2.81 16.76
C LYS A 70 13.49 2.80 15.84
N ILE A 71 13.25 1.69 15.15
CA ILE A 71 12.09 1.51 14.28
C ILE A 71 10.80 1.51 15.09
N LEU A 72 10.77 0.84 16.22
CA LEU A 72 9.61 0.76 17.10
C LEU A 72 9.29 2.06 17.86
N VAL A 73 10.17 3.06 17.82
CA VAL A 73 9.86 4.43 18.28
C VAL A 73 9.00 5.17 17.25
N ASN A 74 9.06 4.79 15.97
CA ASN A 74 8.25 5.42 14.93
C ASN A 74 6.79 4.93 14.99
N ASN A 75 5.89 5.84 15.35
CA ASN A 75 4.47 5.52 15.53
C ASN A 75 3.78 5.04 14.24
N GLU A 76 4.20 5.52 13.08
CA GLU A 76 3.63 5.11 11.79
C GLU A 76 3.95 3.64 11.51
N ILE A 77 5.22 3.25 11.72
CA ILE A 77 5.66 1.86 11.56
C ILE A 77 5.02 0.95 12.62
N LYS A 78 4.94 1.39 13.86
CA LYS A 78 4.24 0.61 14.91
C LYS A 78 2.79 0.34 14.54
N THR A 79 2.08 1.36 14.08
CA THR A 79 0.69 1.22 13.67
C THR A 79 0.55 0.25 12.50
N MET A 80 1.47 0.29 11.54
CA MET A 80 1.49 -0.64 10.41
C MET A 80 1.69 -2.09 10.86
N ILE A 81 2.69 -2.34 11.70
CA ILE A 81 2.96 -3.68 12.25
C ILE A 81 1.76 -4.21 13.03
N ALA A 82 1.19 -3.39 13.91
CA ALA A 82 0.02 -3.75 14.70
C ALA A 82 -1.21 -4.01 13.81
N SER A 83 -1.38 -3.28 12.71
CA SER A 83 -2.46 -3.47 11.75
C SER A 83 -2.35 -4.79 11.00
N PHE A 84 -1.15 -5.26 10.69
CA PHE A 84 -0.94 -6.56 10.04
C PHE A 84 -1.24 -7.74 10.98
N GLY A 85 -0.94 -7.60 12.26
CA GLY A 85 -1.23 -8.58 13.28
C GLY A 85 -0.35 -9.84 13.27
N CYS A 86 0.71 -9.85 12.48
CA CYS A 86 1.59 -11.03 12.28
C CYS A 86 2.94 -10.95 13.02
N GLY A 87 3.17 -9.90 13.81
CA GLY A 87 4.44 -9.70 14.51
C GLY A 87 5.57 -9.22 13.60
N ILE A 88 6.80 -9.28 14.10
CA ILE A 88 7.99 -8.77 13.43
C ILE A 88 9.24 -9.54 13.87
N GLY A 89 10.23 -9.68 12.98
CA GLY A 89 11.50 -10.34 13.28
C GLY A 89 11.31 -11.81 13.67
N ASP A 90 11.91 -12.23 14.79
CA ASP A 90 11.84 -13.61 15.29
C ASP A 90 10.43 -14.05 15.72
N GLU A 91 9.53 -13.10 15.96
CA GLU A 91 8.15 -13.35 16.37
C GLU A 91 7.15 -13.25 15.21
N PHE A 92 7.65 -13.06 13.99
CA PHE A 92 6.83 -13.02 12.79
C PHE A 92 6.18 -14.39 12.55
N ASP A 93 4.86 -14.36 12.35
CA ASP A 93 4.06 -15.53 12.00
C ASP A 93 3.10 -15.18 10.85
N LEU A 94 3.41 -15.69 9.67
CA LEU A 94 2.61 -15.43 8.46
C LEU A 94 1.15 -15.89 8.60
N ALA A 95 0.90 -16.94 9.37
CA ALA A 95 -0.45 -17.47 9.59
C ALA A 95 -1.36 -16.47 10.35
N LYS A 96 -0.77 -15.53 11.09
CA LYS A 96 -1.50 -14.47 11.81
C LYS A 96 -1.75 -13.21 11.01
N LEU A 97 -1.24 -13.12 9.78
CA LEU A 97 -1.47 -11.98 8.90
C LEU A 97 -2.97 -11.82 8.63
N ARG A 98 -3.48 -10.63 8.86
CA ARG A 98 -4.93 -10.31 8.74
C ARG A 98 -5.38 -10.02 7.32
N TYR A 99 -4.47 -9.97 6.37
CA TYR A 99 -4.74 -9.57 4.99
C TYR A 99 -4.13 -10.56 4.01
N GLY A 100 -4.86 -10.87 2.95
CA GLY A 100 -4.35 -11.66 1.84
C GLY A 100 -3.39 -10.89 0.95
N LYS A 101 -3.54 -9.56 0.90
CA LYS A 101 -2.69 -8.66 0.11
C LYS A 101 -2.37 -7.39 0.87
N ILE A 102 -1.11 -6.95 0.76
CA ILE A 102 -0.63 -5.65 1.21
C ILE A 102 -0.27 -4.84 -0.03
N ILE A 103 -0.98 -3.75 -0.28
CA ILE A 103 -0.84 -2.96 -1.50
C ILE A 103 -0.29 -1.58 -1.14
N ILE A 104 0.89 -1.26 -1.67
CA ILE A 104 1.52 0.06 -1.48
C ILE A 104 1.05 0.97 -2.60
N LEU A 105 0.36 2.05 -2.25
CA LEU A 105 -0.06 3.11 -3.16
C LEU A 105 0.66 4.40 -2.80
N THR A 106 1.64 4.78 -3.62
CA THR A 106 2.39 6.03 -3.48
C THR A 106 2.26 6.83 -4.76
N ASP A 107 2.53 8.14 -4.68
CA ASP A 107 2.54 9.01 -5.85
C ASP A 107 3.60 8.55 -6.88
N ALA A 108 3.37 8.87 -8.16
CA ALA A 108 4.27 8.52 -9.27
C ALA A 108 5.49 9.44 -9.36
N ASP A 109 5.87 10.11 -8.28
CA ASP A 109 7.03 10.97 -8.18
C ASP A 109 8.21 10.29 -7.47
N VAL A 110 9.33 11.02 -7.36
CA VAL A 110 10.55 10.53 -6.71
C VAL A 110 10.31 10.25 -5.22
N ASP A 111 9.54 11.06 -4.54
CA ASP A 111 9.23 10.90 -3.12
C ASP A 111 8.39 9.64 -2.88
N GLY A 112 7.39 9.39 -3.72
CA GLY A 112 6.58 8.17 -3.68
C GLY A 112 7.40 6.92 -3.94
N ALA A 113 8.32 6.95 -4.90
CA ALA A 113 9.26 5.85 -5.17
C ALA A 113 10.19 5.59 -3.97
N HIS A 114 10.65 6.64 -3.30
CA HIS A 114 11.49 6.53 -2.10
C HIS A 114 10.72 5.88 -0.93
N ILE A 115 9.48 6.28 -0.67
CA ILE A 115 8.63 5.69 0.36
C ILE A 115 8.37 4.21 0.08
N SER A 116 8.06 3.86 -1.15
CA SER A 116 7.88 2.45 -1.56
C SER A 116 9.13 1.63 -1.30
N THR A 117 10.31 2.17 -1.63
CA THR A 117 11.61 1.53 -1.40
C THR A 117 11.87 1.32 0.09
N LEU A 118 11.60 2.31 0.93
CA LEU A 118 11.76 2.20 2.39
C LEU A 118 10.84 1.13 2.98
N LEU A 119 9.58 1.06 2.54
CA LEU A 119 8.63 0.04 2.99
C LEU A 119 9.06 -1.37 2.55
N LEU A 120 9.50 -1.53 1.31
CA LEU A 120 9.99 -2.82 0.81
C LEU A 120 11.26 -3.26 1.54
N THR A 121 12.18 -2.34 1.82
CA THR A 121 13.38 -2.60 2.64
C THR A 121 13.02 -3.03 4.05
N PHE A 122 12.03 -2.38 4.66
CA PHE A 122 11.50 -2.76 5.96
C PHE A 122 10.94 -4.18 5.95
N PHE A 123 10.09 -4.52 4.98
CA PHE A 123 9.51 -5.86 4.87
C PHE A 123 10.59 -6.92 4.62
N TYR A 124 11.52 -6.65 3.71
CA TYR A 124 12.63 -7.57 3.44
C TYR A 124 13.47 -7.84 4.68
N ARG A 125 13.71 -6.82 5.50
CA ARG A 125 14.56 -6.93 6.68
C ARG A 125 13.88 -7.58 7.88
N PHE A 126 12.60 -7.26 8.12
CA PHE A 126 11.91 -7.65 9.35
C PHE A 126 10.72 -8.60 9.14
N MET A 127 10.23 -8.71 7.92
CA MET A 127 9.10 -9.56 7.53
C MET A 127 9.35 -10.21 6.15
N PRO A 128 10.49 -10.90 5.94
CA PRO A 128 10.86 -11.39 4.61
C PRO A 128 9.85 -12.36 4.03
N GLU A 129 9.13 -13.11 4.86
CA GLU A 129 8.10 -14.06 4.42
C GLU A 129 6.92 -13.38 3.74
N LEU A 130 6.62 -12.10 4.02
CA LEU A 130 5.61 -11.34 3.28
C LEU A 130 5.95 -11.23 1.78
N ILE A 131 7.23 -11.05 1.48
CA ILE A 131 7.72 -10.92 0.10
C ILE A 131 7.78 -12.29 -0.56
N THR A 132 8.38 -13.28 0.09
CA THR A 132 8.53 -14.63 -0.47
C THR A 132 7.20 -15.34 -0.68
N ALA A 133 6.21 -15.07 0.17
CA ALA A 133 4.85 -15.59 0.01
C ALA A 133 4.00 -14.79 -1.00
N GLY A 134 4.55 -13.76 -1.65
CA GLY A 134 3.86 -12.96 -2.65
C GLY A 134 2.69 -12.13 -2.11
N LYS A 135 2.79 -11.64 -0.87
CA LYS A 135 1.73 -10.87 -0.21
C LYS A 135 1.81 -9.37 -0.48
N VAL A 136 2.96 -8.86 -0.93
CA VAL A 136 3.22 -7.44 -1.11
C VAL A 136 3.10 -7.06 -2.58
N PHE A 137 2.30 -6.03 -2.85
CA PHE A 137 2.07 -5.48 -4.18
C PHE A 137 2.33 -3.98 -4.17
N ARG A 138 2.77 -3.46 -5.30
CA ARG A 138 2.85 -2.03 -5.55
C ARG A 138 1.81 -1.64 -6.58
N GLY A 139 0.92 -0.72 -6.22
CA GLY A 139 0.01 -0.09 -7.17
C GLY A 139 0.78 0.88 -8.05
N LEU A 140 0.61 0.75 -9.37
CA LEU A 140 1.17 1.68 -10.34
C LEU A 140 0.08 2.66 -10.76
N PRO A 141 0.23 3.97 -10.45
CA PRO A 141 -0.68 4.97 -10.98
C PRO A 141 -0.50 5.08 -12.50
N PRO A 142 -1.56 5.40 -13.25
CA PRO A 142 -1.43 5.67 -14.67
C PRO A 142 -0.56 6.91 -14.90
N LEU A 143 0.28 6.89 -15.92
CA LEU A 143 1.08 8.05 -16.33
C LEU A 143 0.25 9.07 -17.11
N TYR A 144 -0.71 8.59 -17.92
CA TYR A 144 -1.51 9.44 -18.79
C TYR A 144 -3.00 9.12 -18.67
N ARG A 145 -3.82 10.15 -18.78
CA ARG A 145 -5.26 10.05 -19.01
C ARG A 145 -5.53 10.65 -20.38
N VAL A 146 -5.93 9.83 -21.34
CA VAL A 146 -6.31 10.27 -22.67
C VAL A 146 -7.83 10.47 -22.69
N GLU A 147 -8.27 11.67 -23.01
CA GLU A 147 -9.69 11.99 -23.15
C GLU A 147 -10.08 11.94 -24.64
N TYR A 148 -11.27 11.47 -24.92
CA TYR A 148 -11.82 11.45 -26.27
C TYR A 148 -12.74 12.64 -26.45
N ASP A 149 -12.51 13.44 -27.49
CA ASP A 149 -13.39 14.56 -27.88
C ASP A 149 -14.78 14.06 -28.27
N ASN A 150 -14.85 12.84 -28.81
CA ASN A 150 -16.10 12.14 -29.09
C ASN A 150 -16.16 10.83 -28.30
N PRO A 151 -17.11 10.68 -27.36
CA PRO A 151 -17.25 9.46 -26.56
C PRO A 151 -17.51 8.18 -27.39
N GLU A 152 -18.03 8.29 -28.61
CA GLU A 152 -18.25 7.15 -29.50
C GLU A 152 -16.95 6.53 -30.02
N LYS A 153 -15.84 7.30 -30.03
CA LYS A 153 -14.51 6.82 -30.43
C LYS A 153 -13.78 6.06 -29.33
N GLY A 154 -14.20 6.21 -28.07
CA GLY A 154 -13.61 5.48 -26.94
C GLY A 154 -13.97 4.00 -26.96
N LYS A 155 -13.05 3.13 -26.52
CA LYS A 155 -13.35 1.71 -26.33
C LYS A 155 -14.56 1.53 -25.42
N LYS A 156 -15.62 0.89 -25.92
CA LYS A 156 -16.88 0.66 -25.19
C LYS A 156 -17.61 1.93 -24.75
N GLY A 157 -17.51 3.04 -25.49
CA GLY A 157 -18.17 4.31 -25.15
C GLY A 157 -17.57 5.05 -23.96
N LYS A 158 -16.34 4.75 -23.58
CA LYS A 158 -15.65 5.45 -22.50
C LYS A 158 -15.20 6.84 -22.95
N LYS A 159 -15.38 7.82 -22.06
CA LYS A 159 -14.94 9.21 -22.33
C LYS A 159 -13.41 9.38 -22.20
N PHE A 160 -12.73 8.47 -21.53
CA PHE A 160 -11.29 8.52 -21.32
C PHE A 160 -10.71 7.11 -21.13
N GLU A 161 -9.40 6.97 -21.35
CA GLU A 161 -8.60 5.79 -21.04
C GLU A 161 -7.38 6.18 -20.21
N TYR A 162 -6.98 5.30 -19.28
CA TYR A 162 -5.72 5.43 -18.57
C TYR A 162 -4.62 4.62 -19.27
N ILE A 163 -3.44 5.22 -19.38
CA ILE A 163 -2.25 4.64 -19.99
C ILE A 163 -1.15 4.62 -18.94
N PHE A 164 -0.55 3.46 -18.71
CA PHE A 164 0.34 3.24 -17.56
C PHE A 164 1.82 3.43 -17.88
N ASN A 165 2.21 3.42 -19.15
CA ASN A 165 3.60 3.58 -19.58
C ASN A 165 3.69 4.14 -21.02
N ASP A 166 4.90 4.58 -21.40
CA ASP A 166 5.15 5.17 -22.70
C ASP A 166 4.94 4.17 -23.86
N PHE A 167 5.23 2.90 -23.65
CA PHE A 167 5.00 1.86 -24.65
C PHE A 167 3.50 1.71 -24.97
N GLU A 168 2.64 1.74 -23.97
CA GLU A 168 1.19 1.74 -24.16
C GLU A 168 0.72 3.01 -24.86
N LEU A 169 1.33 4.16 -24.56
CA LEU A 169 1.03 5.42 -25.23
C LEU A 169 1.37 5.37 -26.72
N GLU A 170 2.54 4.83 -27.06
CA GLU A 170 2.93 4.67 -28.47
C GLU A 170 1.99 3.71 -29.21
N LYS A 171 1.64 2.59 -28.57
CA LYS A 171 0.66 1.66 -29.13
C LYS A 171 -0.70 2.31 -29.33
N PHE A 172 -1.12 3.12 -28.37
CA PHE A 172 -2.36 3.88 -28.47
C PHE A 172 -2.33 4.85 -29.67
N ARG A 173 -1.25 5.64 -29.83
CA ARG A 173 -1.06 6.57 -30.95
C ARG A 173 -1.11 5.86 -32.29
N LYS A 174 -0.40 4.74 -32.45
CA LYS A 174 -0.42 3.94 -33.69
C LYS A 174 -1.81 3.41 -34.05
N ASN A 175 -2.60 3.04 -33.05
CA ASN A 175 -3.95 2.51 -33.27
C ASN A 175 -5.00 3.61 -33.47
N SER A 176 -4.71 4.85 -33.05
CA SER A 176 -5.63 5.99 -33.14
C SER A 176 -5.40 6.86 -34.40
N GLY A 177 -4.37 6.55 -35.22
CA GLY A 177 -4.10 7.26 -36.46
C GLY A 177 -3.52 8.67 -36.28
N HIS A 178 -2.90 8.94 -35.12
CA HIS A 178 -2.21 10.20 -34.80
C HIS A 178 -0.73 10.01 -34.60
#